data_348fdf7aa403120badf1d3e21eab911e
#
_entry.id   348fdf7aa403120badf1d3e21eab911e
#
_cell.length_a   1.000
_cell.length_b   1.000
_cell.length_c   1.000
_cell.angle_alpha   90.00
_cell.angle_beta   90.00
_cell.angle_gamma   90.00
#
_symmetry.space_group_name_H-M   'P 1'
#
loop_
_entity.id
_entity.type
_entity.pdbx_description
1 polymer ?
#
loop_
_entity_poly.entity_id
_entity_poly.type
_entity_poly.pdbx_seq_one_letter_code
_entity_poly.pdbx_strand_id
1 'polypeptide(L)'
;VVLALGGASWPRVGSDGGWCDLLREHGVAIAPFRPANCGLRIDWRKDFRTRHEGQPLKNVRVSIGTSTARGDAVITAGGLEGGPIYAIAATARDAIERDGACTVTIDLQPDRTVTQVADRLRRGRTGDSTSTALRRAVGLSPVAVAVVRELGGRHLPADPSTLAHLVKALPYTTSATMPIDRAISSAGGIAFDEIDERFMLRRLPGVFVAGEMLDWEAPTGGYLLQATFSTAVAAAHGAVDWHAATTEPADPQEATRR
;
A
#
# COMPACT_ATOMS: atom_id res chain seq x y z
N VAL A 1 31.79 4.47 -1.90
CA VAL A 1 30.67 4.56 -2.87
C VAL A 1 29.36 4.61 -2.11
N VAL A 2 28.40 5.47 -2.54
CA VAL A 2 27.04 5.47 -2.00
C VAL A 2 26.09 4.98 -3.10
N LEU A 3 25.30 3.95 -2.79
CA LEU A 3 24.29 3.40 -3.68
C LEU A 3 22.90 3.88 -3.21
N ALA A 4 22.12 4.46 -4.12
CA ALA A 4 20.77 4.94 -3.90
C ALA A 4 19.89 4.55 -5.10
N LEU A 5 19.80 3.22 -5.36
CA LEU A 5 19.28 2.67 -6.61
C LEU A 5 17.75 2.44 -6.58
N GLY A 6 17.10 2.73 -5.45
CA GLY A 6 15.67 2.63 -5.32
C GLY A 6 15.14 1.20 -5.14
N GLY A 7 13.81 1.04 -5.14
CA GLY A 7 13.12 -0.24 -5.04
C GLY A 7 12.89 -0.92 -6.41
N ALA A 8 11.65 -1.39 -6.64
CA ALA A 8 11.27 -2.08 -7.88
C ALA A 8 9.88 -1.65 -8.41
N SER A 9 9.30 -0.58 -7.86
CA SER A 9 8.02 -0.05 -8.32
C SER A 9 8.20 0.89 -9.51
N TRP A 10 7.24 0.89 -10.46
CA TRP A 10 7.26 1.73 -11.65
C TRP A 10 8.59 1.69 -12.44
N PRO A 11 9.04 0.53 -12.94
CA PRO A 11 10.37 0.34 -13.53
C PRO A 11 10.64 1.24 -14.74
N ARG A 12 9.61 1.76 -15.42
CA ARG A 12 9.77 2.67 -16.56
C ARG A 12 10.29 4.06 -16.19
N VAL A 13 10.14 4.48 -14.94
CA VAL A 13 10.51 5.82 -14.46
C VAL A 13 11.30 5.79 -13.16
N GLY A 14 11.55 4.62 -12.63
CA GLY A 14 12.27 4.39 -11.38
C GLY A 14 13.25 3.23 -11.50
N SER A 15 13.36 2.49 -10.44
CA SER A 15 14.20 1.28 -10.34
C SER A 15 13.39 0.04 -10.67
N ASP A 16 14.02 -0.92 -11.33
CA ASP A 16 13.47 -2.25 -11.62
C ASP A 16 13.96 -3.32 -10.62
N GLY A 17 14.78 -2.93 -9.63
CA GLY A 17 15.38 -3.85 -8.67
C GLY A 17 16.53 -4.70 -9.24
N GLY A 18 16.99 -4.44 -10.47
CA GLY A 18 18.03 -5.23 -11.13
C GLY A 18 19.39 -5.24 -10.40
N TRP A 19 19.61 -4.30 -9.48
CA TRP A 19 20.79 -4.25 -8.63
C TRP A 19 20.85 -5.38 -7.58
N CYS A 20 19.72 -6.04 -7.28
CA CYS A 20 19.65 -7.08 -6.24
C CYS A 20 20.60 -8.24 -6.50
N ASP A 21 20.67 -8.71 -7.74
CA ASP A 21 21.48 -9.89 -8.06
C ASP A 21 22.97 -9.59 -7.90
N LEU A 22 23.40 -8.38 -8.27
CA LEU A 22 24.78 -7.94 -8.04
C LEU A 22 25.18 -8.01 -6.56
N LEU A 23 24.35 -7.53 -5.65
CA LEU A 23 24.65 -7.56 -4.22
C LEU A 23 24.50 -8.96 -3.61
N ARG A 24 23.56 -9.77 -4.11
CA ARG A 24 23.44 -11.20 -3.71
C ARG A 24 24.67 -12.02 -4.07
N GLU A 25 25.29 -11.76 -5.23
CA GLU A 25 26.57 -12.40 -5.62
C GLU A 25 27.70 -12.10 -4.61
N HIS A 26 27.60 -10.99 -3.90
CA HIS A 26 28.52 -10.63 -2.80
C HIS A 26 28.03 -11.10 -1.42
N GLY A 27 27.00 -11.94 -1.37
CA GLY A 27 26.49 -12.55 -0.14
C GLY A 27 25.60 -11.64 0.70
N VAL A 28 25.18 -10.47 0.18
CA VAL A 28 24.28 -9.56 0.90
C VAL A 28 22.86 -10.14 0.93
N ALA A 29 22.27 -10.24 2.12
CA ALA A 29 20.89 -10.70 2.27
C ALA A 29 19.90 -9.62 1.82
N ILE A 30 19.05 -9.97 0.84
CA ILE A 30 18.06 -9.08 0.26
C ILE A 30 16.70 -9.76 0.29
N ALA A 31 15.77 -9.19 1.06
CA ALA A 31 14.39 -9.61 1.08
C ALA A 31 13.74 -9.38 -0.30
N PRO A 32 12.90 -10.32 -0.79
CA PRO A 32 12.22 -10.17 -2.06
C PRO A 32 11.36 -8.91 -2.10
N PHE A 33 11.41 -8.18 -3.22
CA PHE A 33 10.53 -7.05 -3.40
C PHE A 33 9.07 -7.47 -3.52
N ARG A 34 8.20 -6.74 -2.82
CA ARG A 34 6.75 -6.91 -2.80
C ARG A 34 6.07 -5.56 -3.00
N PRO A 35 4.85 -5.51 -3.58
CA PRO A 35 4.14 -4.25 -3.75
C PRO A 35 3.76 -3.65 -2.39
N ALA A 36 4.06 -2.36 -2.20
CA ALA A 36 3.64 -1.55 -1.07
C ALA A 36 2.84 -0.34 -1.56
N ASN A 37 1.90 0.14 -0.75
CA ASN A 37 0.99 1.22 -1.15
C ASN A 37 0.36 0.95 -2.52
N CYS A 38 -0.23 -0.20 -2.69
CA CYS A 38 -0.75 -0.71 -3.96
C CYS A 38 -2.26 -0.89 -3.93
N GLY A 39 -2.88 -1.01 -5.10
CA GLY A 39 -4.27 -1.36 -5.25
C GLY A 39 -4.57 -2.81 -4.85
N LEU A 40 -5.84 -3.11 -4.63
CA LEU A 40 -6.36 -4.45 -4.38
C LEU A 40 -7.20 -4.93 -5.56
N ARG A 41 -6.96 -6.15 -6.02
CA ARG A 41 -7.65 -6.72 -7.18
C ARG A 41 -9.11 -7.01 -6.88
N ILE A 42 -9.97 -6.70 -7.86
CA ILE A 42 -11.37 -7.13 -7.92
C ILE A 42 -11.67 -7.50 -9.36
N ASP A 43 -12.20 -8.69 -9.55
CA ASP A 43 -12.63 -9.13 -10.88
C ASP A 43 -14.01 -8.55 -11.19
N TRP A 44 -14.03 -7.28 -11.59
CA TRP A 44 -15.23 -6.60 -11.99
C TRP A 44 -15.91 -7.26 -13.19
N ARG A 45 -17.23 -7.35 -13.18
CA ARG A 45 -17.96 -7.71 -14.40
C ARG A 45 -17.68 -6.69 -15.50
N LYS A 46 -17.57 -7.17 -16.73
CA LYS A 46 -17.22 -6.33 -17.89
C LYS A 46 -18.06 -5.05 -18.00
N ASP A 47 -19.38 -5.18 -17.81
CA ASP A 47 -20.29 -4.04 -17.89
C ASP A 47 -20.08 -3.01 -16.79
N PHE A 48 -19.77 -3.48 -15.57
CA PHE A 48 -19.45 -2.61 -14.44
C PHE A 48 -18.16 -1.85 -14.72
N ARG A 49 -17.10 -2.55 -15.11
CA ARG A 49 -15.81 -1.96 -15.44
C ARG A 49 -15.95 -0.90 -16.51
N THR A 50 -16.59 -1.22 -17.65
CA THR A 50 -16.74 -0.28 -18.78
C THR A 50 -17.45 1.02 -18.38
N ARG A 51 -18.38 0.96 -17.42
CA ARG A 51 -19.17 2.14 -17.01
C ARG A 51 -18.56 2.95 -15.89
N HIS A 52 -17.73 2.34 -15.05
CA HIS A 52 -17.32 2.93 -13.78
C HIS A 52 -15.81 3.05 -13.60
N GLU A 53 -15.00 2.53 -14.51
CA GLU A 53 -13.55 2.73 -14.48
C GLU A 53 -13.21 4.23 -14.45
N GLY A 54 -12.26 4.60 -13.57
CA GLY A 54 -11.84 5.97 -13.31
C GLY A 54 -12.76 6.75 -12.36
N GLN A 55 -13.94 6.21 -11.99
CA GLN A 55 -14.86 6.92 -11.11
C GLN A 55 -14.44 6.82 -9.64
N PRO A 56 -14.48 7.94 -8.89
CA PRO A 56 -14.15 7.95 -7.48
C PRO A 56 -15.31 7.47 -6.60
N LEU A 57 -14.98 6.64 -5.61
CA LEU A 57 -15.81 6.37 -4.43
C LEU A 57 -15.40 7.35 -3.33
N LYS A 58 -16.18 8.41 -3.18
CA LYS A 58 -15.88 9.47 -2.23
C LYS A 58 -16.20 9.08 -0.80
N ASN A 59 -15.30 9.46 0.12
CA ASN A 59 -15.52 9.36 1.55
C ASN A 59 -15.95 7.96 2.00
N VAL A 60 -15.17 6.95 1.67
CA VAL A 60 -15.38 5.58 2.14
C VAL A 60 -14.44 5.24 3.29
N ARG A 61 -14.83 4.28 4.13
CA ARG A 61 -13.94 3.62 5.08
C ARG A 61 -13.73 2.19 4.62
N VAL A 62 -12.48 1.75 4.61
CA VAL A 62 -12.12 0.37 4.31
C VAL A 62 -11.47 -0.27 5.53
N SER A 63 -11.69 -1.57 5.72
CA SER A 63 -11.20 -2.28 6.90
C SER A 63 -10.79 -3.72 6.57
N ILE A 64 -9.74 -4.20 7.23
CA ILE A 64 -9.30 -5.60 7.29
C ILE A 64 -8.98 -5.90 8.75
N GLY A 65 -9.81 -6.69 9.43
CA GLY A 65 -9.70 -6.90 10.87
C GLY A 65 -9.72 -5.57 11.62
N THR A 66 -8.65 -5.26 12.35
CA THR A 66 -8.50 -4.00 13.09
C THR A 66 -7.88 -2.86 12.28
N SER A 67 -7.26 -3.18 11.14
CA SER A 67 -6.70 -2.16 10.24
C SER A 67 -7.83 -1.44 9.52
N THR A 68 -7.86 -0.10 9.61
CA THR A 68 -8.91 0.71 9.00
C THR A 68 -8.34 2.02 8.44
N ALA A 69 -8.87 2.45 7.31
CA ALA A 69 -8.53 3.74 6.71
C ALA A 69 -9.76 4.39 6.09
N ARG A 70 -9.76 5.72 6.00
CA ARG A 70 -10.85 6.52 5.43
C ARG A 70 -10.32 7.50 4.39
N GLY A 71 -11.05 7.66 3.31
CA GLY A 71 -10.70 8.59 2.23
C GLY A 71 -11.47 8.31 0.96
N ASP A 72 -10.93 8.78 -0.16
CA ASP A 72 -11.48 8.54 -1.48
C ASP A 72 -10.76 7.36 -2.13
N ALA A 73 -11.52 6.37 -2.58
CA ALA A 73 -11.03 5.28 -3.41
C ALA A 73 -11.40 5.52 -4.88
N VAL A 74 -10.72 4.85 -5.80
CA VAL A 74 -10.97 4.92 -7.24
C VAL A 74 -11.16 3.51 -7.79
N ILE A 75 -12.19 3.36 -8.63
CA ILE A 75 -12.40 2.13 -9.39
C ILE A 75 -11.43 2.12 -10.56
N THR A 76 -10.62 1.09 -10.67
CA THR A 76 -9.72 0.88 -11.81
C THR A 76 -10.12 -0.38 -12.57
N ALA A 77 -9.54 -0.58 -13.75
CA ALA A 77 -9.80 -1.78 -14.56
C ALA A 77 -9.59 -3.09 -13.79
N GLY A 78 -8.66 -3.12 -12.86
CA GLY A 78 -8.26 -4.31 -12.11
C GLY A 78 -8.78 -4.37 -10.66
N GLY A 79 -9.42 -3.31 -10.14
CA GLY A 79 -9.88 -3.32 -8.74
C GLY A 79 -10.10 -1.95 -8.13
N LEU A 80 -9.65 -1.77 -6.89
CA LEU A 80 -9.72 -0.51 -6.16
C LEU A 80 -8.32 0.02 -5.84
N GLU A 81 -8.17 1.33 -5.98
CA GLU A 81 -6.97 2.09 -5.67
C GLU A 81 -7.32 3.34 -4.84
N GLY A 82 -6.30 4.10 -4.43
CA GLY A 82 -6.47 5.36 -3.68
C GLY A 82 -6.08 5.26 -2.22
N GLY A 83 -5.99 6.42 -1.56
CA GLY A 83 -5.41 6.56 -0.22
C GLY A 83 -5.84 5.51 0.81
N PRO A 84 -7.14 5.27 1.04
CA PRO A 84 -7.57 4.28 2.02
C PRO A 84 -7.20 2.84 1.63
N ILE A 85 -7.16 2.50 0.34
CA ILE A 85 -6.73 1.17 -0.14
C ILE A 85 -5.23 0.99 0.09
N TYR A 86 -4.43 2.01 -0.22
CA TYR A 86 -2.98 1.96 0.00
C TYR A 86 -2.62 1.82 1.48
N ALA A 87 -3.37 2.48 2.36
CA ALA A 87 -3.14 2.41 3.79
C ALA A 87 -3.36 1.01 4.42
N ILE A 88 -4.20 0.17 3.78
CA ILE A 88 -4.44 -1.21 4.24
C ILE A 88 -3.73 -2.25 3.38
N ALA A 89 -2.97 -1.82 2.36
CA ALA A 89 -2.37 -2.72 1.37
C ALA A 89 -1.39 -3.72 1.98
N ALA A 90 -0.56 -3.30 2.93
CA ALA A 90 0.35 -4.19 3.64
C ALA A 90 -0.41 -5.29 4.40
N THR A 91 -1.45 -4.91 5.16
CA THR A 91 -2.30 -5.89 5.88
C THR A 91 -2.98 -6.87 4.91
N ALA A 92 -3.45 -6.36 3.75
CA ALA A 92 -4.06 -7.20 2.73
C ALA A 92 -3.05 -8.19 2.12
N ARG A 93 -1.88 -7.69 1.72
CA ARG A 93 -0.79 -8.49 1.15
C ARG A 93 -0.39 -9.61 2.10
N ASP A 94 -0.11 -9.27 3.35
CA ASP A 94 0.35 -10.25 4.35
C ASP A 94 -0.75 -11.30 4.67
N ALA A 95 -2.03 -10.90 4.67
CA ALA A 95 -3.15 -11.84 4.81
C ALA A 95 -3.28 -12.76 3.57
N ILE A 96 -3.12 -12.24 2.36
CA ILE A 96 -3.14 -13.02 1.13
C ILE A 96 -1.97 -14.02 1.09
N GLU A 97 -0.77 -13.59 1.46
CA GLU A 97 0.41 -14.47 1.53
C GLU A 97 0.22 -15.61 2.53
N ARG A 98 -0.39 -15.34 3.69
CA ARG A 98 -0.62 -16.33 4.75
C ARG A 98 -1.79 -17.28 4.45
N ASP A 99 -2.93 -16.73 4.00
CA ASP A 99 -4.23 -17.41 3.98
C ASP A 99 -4.74 -17.66 2.55
N GLY A 100 -4.03 -17.17 1.53
CA GLY A 100 -4.43 -17.26 0.12
C GLY A 100 -5.46 -16.22 -0.32
N ALA A 101 -6.12 -15.56 0.62
CA ALA A 101 -7.13 -14.53 0.33
C ALA A 101 -7.32 -13.58 1.52
N CYS A 102 -7.87 -12.42 1.23
CA CYS A 102 -8.20 -11.41 2.22
C CYS A 102 -9.62 -10.87 2.01
N THR A 103 -10.40 -10.77 3.08
CA THR A 103 -11.72 -10.11 3.04
C THR A 103 -11.58 -8.67 3.49
N VAL A 104 -11.94 -7.76 2.59
CA VAL A 104 -12.00 -6.32 2.83
C VAL A 104 -13.45 -5.91 3.02
N THR A 105 -13.69 -5.03 3.97
CA THR A 105 -15.01 -4.45 4.22
C THR A 105 -15.01 -2.98 3.83
N ILE A 106 -16.01 -2.55 3.05
CA ILE A 106 -16.18 -1.15 2.63
C ILE A 106 -17.42 -0.57 3.32
N ASP A 107 -17.22 0.50 4.08
CA ASP A 107 -18.28 1.35 4.60
C ASP A 107 -18.49 2.54 3.66
N LEU A 108 -19.64 2.56 2.98
CA LEU A 108 -19.98 3.60 2.01
C LEU A 108 -20.65 4.84 2.64
N GLN A 109 -20.86 4.82 3.97
CA GLN A 109 -21.46 5.93 4.73
C GLN A 109 -20.79 6.09 6.10
N PRO A 110 -19.49 6.38 6.17
CA PRO A 110 -18.72 6.40 7.42
C PRO A 110 -19.20 7.44 8.44
N ASP A 111 -19.92 8.47 7.99
CA ASP A 111 -20.47 9.53 8.84
C ASP A 111 -21.83 9.18 9.49
N ARG A 112 -22.37 7.99 9.20
CA ARG A 112 -23.65 7.53 9.74
C ARG A 112 -23.52 6.19 10.42
N THR A 113 -24.29 6.00 11.47
CA THR A 113 -24.45 4.68 12.09
C THR A 113 -25.35 3.78 11.23
N VAL A 114 -25.28 2.47 11.45
CA VAL A 114 -26.19 1.49 10.80
C VAL A 114 -27.64 1.88 11.06
N THR A 115 -27.98 2.26 12.31
CA THR A 115 -29.35 2.66 12.69
C THR A 115 -29.82 3.87 11.90
N GLN A 116 -28.98 4.90 11.76
CA GLN A 116 -29.29 6.10 10.97
C GLN A 116 -29.54 5.78 9.50
N VAL A 117 -28.75 4.87 8.91
CA VAL A 117 -28.95 4.42 7.52
C VAL A 117 -30.25 3.62 7.40
N ALA A 118 -30.53 2.70 8.33
CA ALA A 118 -31.78 1.92 8.35
C ALA A 118 -33.01 2.82 8.48
N ASP A 119 -32.99 3.81 9.37
CA ASP A 119 -34.08 4.75 9.56
C ASP A 119 -34.36 5.60 8.32
N ARG A 120 -33.32 6.01 7.60
CA ARG A 120 -33.47 6.71 6.32
C ARG A 120 -34.15 5.80 5.27
N LEU A 121 -33.73 4.54 5.20
CA LEU A 121 -34.33 3.56 4.29
C LEU A 121 -35.82 3.31 4.61
N ARG A 122 -36.18 3.19 5.90
CA ARG A 122 -37.58 3.01 6.35
C ARG A 122 -38.48 4.21 6.00
N ARG A 123 -37.90 5.42 6.06
CA ARG A 123 -38.62 6.66 5.70
C ARG A 123 -38.62 6.91 4.19
N GLY A 124 -37.97 6.07 3.42
CA GLY A 124 -37.95 6.13 1.95
C GLY A 124 -39.37 5.96 1.38
N ARG A 125 -39.51 6.35 0.11
CA ARG A 125 -40.83 6.28 -0.56
C ARG A 125 -41.20 4.82 -0.85
N THR A 126 -42.42 4.43 -0.48
CA THR A 126 -42.97 3.13 -0.83
C THR A 126 -42.98 2.94 -2.35
N GLY A 127 -42.50 1.79 -2.82
CA GLY A 127 -42.43 1.47 -4.25
C GLY A 127 -41.10 1.88 -4.93
N ASP A 128 -40.21 2.58 -4.24
CA ASP A 128 -38.87 2.82 -4.78
C ASP A 128 -38.11 1.48 -4.90
N SER A 129 -37.38 1.31 -6.04
CA SER A 129 -36.44 0.21 -6.15
C SER A 129 -35.31 0.37 -5.12
N THR A 130 -34.65 -0.73 -4.72
CA THR A 130 -33.50 -0.69 -3.79
C THR A 130 -32.43 0.32 -4.24
N SER A 131 -32.13 0.39 -5.53
CA SER A 131 -31.18 1.37 -6.07
C SER A 131 -31.66 2.81 -5.92
N THR A 132 -32.96 3.06 -6.10
CA THR A 132 -33.56 4.38 -5.91
C THR A 132 -33.54 4.76 -4.43
N ALA A 133 -33.88 3.84 -3.53
CA ALA A 133 -33.82 4.05 -2.08
C ALA A 133 -32.39 4.36 -1.61
N LEU A 134 -31.39 3.62 -2.06
CA LEU A 134 -29.98 3.89 -1.77
C LEU A 134 -29.54 5.29 -2.22
N ARG A 135 -29.97 5.73 -3.39
CA ARG A 135 -29.68 7.08 -3.88
C ARG A 135 -30.40 8.17 -3.10
N ARG A 136 -31.73 8.05 -2.99
CA ARG A 136 -32.57 9.13 -2.47
C ARG A 136 -32.59 9.21 -0.94
N ALA A 137 -32.76 8.07 -0.28
CA ALA A 137 -32.90 8.03 1.17
C ALA A 137 -31.53 8.03 1.86
N VAL A 138 -30.58 7.23 1.39
CA VAL A 138 -29.25 7.13 1.98
C VAL A 138 -28.31 8.21 1.46
N GLY A 139 -28.48 8.65 0.21
CA GLY A 139 -27.62 9.66 -0.44
C GLY A 139 -26.37 9.08 -1.05
N LEU A 140 -26.39 7.81 -1.46
CA LEU A 140 -25.26 7.21 -2.18
C LEU A 140 -25.14 7.80 -3.59
N SER A 141 -23.91 8.02 -4.02
CA SER A 141 -23.62 8.38 -5.41
C SER A 141 -24.03 7.24 -6.38
N PRO A 142 -24.26 7.53 -7.65
CA PRO A 142 -24.57 6.47 -8.62
C PRO A 142 -23.53 5.36 -8.68
N VAL A 143 -22.24 5.71 -8.58
CA VAL A 143 -21.14 4.75 -8.58
C VAL A 143 -21.15 3.90 -7.29
N ALA A 144 -21.42 4.50 -6.12
CA ALA A 144 -21.50 3.74 -4.87
C ALA A 144 -22.68 2.73 -4.89
N VAL A 145 -23.85 3.12 -5.46
CA VAL A 145 -24.96 2.19 -5.68
C VAL A 145 -24.57 1.06 -6.64
N ALA A 146 -23.81 1.37 -7.69
CA ALA A 146 -23.31 0.35 -8.62
C ALA A 146 -22.37 -0.64 -7.93
N VAL A 147 -21.48 -0.16 -7.05
CA VAL A 147 -20.59 -1.01 -6.24
C VAL A 147 -21.37 -1.90 -5.28
N VAL A 148 -22.40 -1.37 -4.59
CA VAL A 148 -23.28 -2.21 -3.77
C VAL A 148 -23.92 -3.34 -4.59
N ARG A 149 -24.35 -3.07 -5.81
CA ARG A 149 -24.93 -4.08 -6.70
C ARG A 149 -23.91 -5.06 -7.26
N GLU A 150 -22.70 -4.61 -7.47
CA GLU A 150 -21.61 -5.45 -8.00
C GLU A 150 -21.14 -6.44 -6.96
N LEU A 151 -20.84 -5.96 -5.75
CA LEU A 151 -20.25 -6.75 -4.67
C LEU A 151 -21.29 -7.38 -3.75
N GLY A 152 -22.45 -6.75 -3.58
CA GLY A 152 -23.55 -7.25 -2.71
C GLY A 152 -24.39 -8.36 -3.32
N GLY A 153 -24.10 -8.75 -4.57
CA GLY A 153 -24.77 -9.84 -5.25
C GLY A 153 -26.02 -9.44 -6.07
N ARG A 154 -26.58 -10.44 -6.78
CA ARG A 154 -27.69 -10.21 -7.72
C ARG A 154 -28.97 -9.69 -7.04
N HIS A 155 -29.23 -10.11 -5.82
CA HIS A 155 -30.42 -9.76 -5.06
C HIS A 155 -30.04 -9.04 -3.78
N LEU A 156 -30.17 -7.72 -3.78
CA LEU A 156 -29.95 -6.93 -2.59
C LEU A 156 -31.08 -7.14 -1.59
N PRO A 157 -30.80 -7.10 -0.27
CA PRO A 157 -31.86 -7.20 0.75
C PRO A 157 -32.93 -6.13 0.57
N ALA A 158 -34.21 -6.53 0.70
CA ALA A 158 -35.34 -5.61 0.73
C ALA A 158 -35.56 -5.01 2.12
N ASP A 159 -35.18 -5.74 3.18
CA ASP A 159 -35.24 -5.25 4.54
C ASP A 159 -34.30 -4.08 4.79
N PRO A 160 -34.80 -2.92 5.28
CA PRO A 160 -33.98 -1.73 5.52
C PRO A 160 -32.80 -1.94 6.49
N SER A 161 -32.97 -2.79 7.50
CA SER A 161 -31.91 -3.04 8.47
C SER A 161 -30.75 -3.83 7.84
N THR A 162 -31.08 -4.91 7.15
CA THR A 162 -30.10 -5.75 6.45
C THR A 162 -29.39 -4.98 5.33
N LEU A 163 -30.14 -4.15 4.59
CA LEU A 163 -29.55 -3.30 3.55
C LEU A 163 -28.63 -2.23 4.15
N ALA A 164 -28.98 -1.67 5.31
CA ALA A 164 -28.13 -0.72 6.02
C ALA A 164 -26.81 -1.37 6.48
N HIS A 165 -26.88 -2.59 7.00
CA HIS A 165 -25.68 -3.36 7.36
C HIS A 165 -24.78 -3.58 6.12
N LEU A 166 -25.38 -3.95 4.99
CA LEU A 166 -24.63 -4.15 3.74
C LEU A 166 -23.94 -2.86 3.28
N VAL A 167 -24.62 -1.71 3.35
CA VAL A 167 -24.02 -0.40 3.00
C VAL A 167 -22.86 -0.01 3.92
N LYS A 168 -22.95 -0.38 5.19
CA LYS A 168 -21.97 -0.08 6.23
C LYS A 168 -20.81 -1.09 6.31
N ALA A 169 -21.02 -2.26 5.77
CA ALA A 169 -20.07 -3.35 5.82
C ALA A 169 -20.16 -4.21 4.54
N LEU A 170 -19.93 -3.57 3.39
CA LEU A 170 -19.96 -4.25 2.10
C LEU A 170 -18.68 -5.07 1.94
N PRO A 171 -18.77 -6.41 1.98
CA PRO A 171 -17.60 -7.26 1.90
C PRO A 171 -17.19 -7.52 0.45
N TYR A 172 -15.88 -7.64 0.22
CA TYR A 172 -15.34 -8.32 -0.95
C TYR A 172 -14.10 -9.10 -0.57
N THR A 173 -13.86 -10.21 -1.26
CA THR A 173 -12.68 -11.03 -1.06
C THR A 173 -11.74 -10.84 -2.24
N THR A 174 -10.46 -10.62 -1.93
CA THR A 174 -9.39 -10.55 -2.93
C THR A 174 -8.32 -11.59 -2.63
N SER A 175 -7.73 -12.16 -3.67
CA SER A 175 -6.62 -13.09 -3.60
C SER A 175 -5.31 -12.51 -4.13
N ALA A 176 -5.31 -11.23 -4.50
CA ALA A 176 -4.11 -10.56 -5.01
C ALA A 176 -4.14 -9.05 -4.79
N THR A 177 -2.98 -8.48 -4.56
CA THR A 177 -2.72 -7.05 -4.73
C THR A 177 -2.52 -6.71 -6.22
N MET A 178 -2.53 -5.42 -6.56
CA MET A 178 -1.98 -4.99 -7.84
C MET A 178 -0.48 -5.30 -7.89
N PRO A 179 0.06 -5.61 -9.09
CA PRO A 179 1.46 -5.99 -9.24
C PRO A 179 2.39 -4.81 -8.90
N ILE A 180 3.66 -5.12 -8.61
CA ILE A 180 4.63 -4.15 -8.11
C ILE A 180 4.93 -3.01 -9.10
N ASP A 181 4.87 -3.29 -10.39
CA ASP A 181 5.03 -2.28 -11.46
C ASP A 181 3.91 -1.24 -11.48
N ARG A 182 2.84 -1.45 -10.69
CA ARG A 182 1.72 -0.53 -10.48
C ARG A 182 1.63 -0.01 -9.05
N ALA A 183 2.52 -0.45 -8.18
CA ALA A 183 2.57 0.00 -6.79
C ALA A 183 3.23 1.38 -6.67
N ILE A 184 2.88 2.14 -5.63
CA ILE A 184 3.52 3.44 -5.37
C ILE A 184 4.92 3.25 -4.84
N SER A 185 5.16 2.17 -4.09
CA SER A 185 6.45 1.85 -3.49
C SER A 185 6.66 0.35 -3.35
N SER A 186 7.87 -0.04 -2.98
CA SER A 186 8.27 -1.41 -2.72
C SER A 186 8.42 -1.67 -1.22
N ALA A 187 8.09 -2.88 -0.79
CA ALA A 187 8.57 -3.49 0.44
C ALA A 187 9.64 -4.53 0.08
N GLY A 188 10.50 -4.89 1.02
CA GLY A 188 11.69 -5.71 0.73
C GLY A 188 12.92 -4.84 0.45
N GLY A 189 14.05 -5.45 0.21
CA GLY A 189 15.34 -4.79 0.00
C GLY A 189 16.45 -5.34 0.89
N ILE A 190 17.51 -4.59 1.06
CA ILE A 190 18.68 -4.98 1.87
C ILE A 190 18.27 -5.06 3.35
N ALA A 191 18.46 -6.23 3.96
CA ALA A 191 18.17 -6.44 5.37
C ALA A 191 19.03 -5.50 6.25
N PHE A 192 18.43 -4.94 7.31
CA PHE A 192 19.15 -4.02 8.21
C PHE A 192 20.35 -4.65 8.91
N ASP A 193 20.35 -5.96 9.09
CA ASP A 193 21.48 -6.69 9.67
C ASP A 193 22.73 -6.70 8.75
N GLU A 194 22.55 -6.41 7.46
CA GLU A 194 23.65 -6.31 6.48
C GLU A 194 24.38 -4.98 6.52
N ILE A 195 23.87 -3.98 7.24
CA ILE A 195 24.46 -2.64 7.34
C ILE A 195 24.91 -2.33 8.77
N ASP A 196 25.86 -1.41 8.88
CA ASP A 196 26.24 -0.82 10.17
C ASP A 196 25.43 0.47 10.46
N GLU A 197 25.71 1.13 11.57
CA GLU A 197 25.05 2.37 12.00
C GLU A 197 25.31 3.56 11.06
N ARG A 198 26.28 3.45 10.15
CA ARG A 198 26.61 4.44 9.12
C ARG A 198 26.03 4.08 7.75
N PHE A 199 25.18 3.06 7.67
CA PHE A 199 24.62 2.52 6.44
C PHE A 199 25.66 1.93 5.48
N MET A 200 26.82 1.52 5.98
CA MET A 200 27.84 0.78 5.21
C MET A 200 27.50 -0.71 5.21
N LEU A 201 27.60 -1.34 4.04
CA LEU A 201 27.45 -2.80 3.92
C LEU A 201 28.58 -3.50 4.68
N ARG A 202 28.23 -4.35 5.64
CA ARG A 202 29.20 -5.12 6.45
C ARG A 202 30.07 -6.05 5.60
N ARG A 203 29.51 -6.57 4.50
CA ARG A 203 30.20 -7.48 3.56
C ARG A 203 31.02 -6.77 2.50
N LEU A 204 30.77 -5.48 2.27
CA LEU A 204 31.42 -4.67 1.25
C LEU A 204 31.89 -3.34 1.86
N PRO A 205 33.00 -3.34 2.64
CA PRO A 205 33.52 -2.12 3.25
C PRO A 205 33.73 -1.00 2.22
N GLY A 206 33.32 0.22 2.54
CA GLY A 206 33.34 1.37 1.65
C GLY A 206 32.16 1.50 0.69
N VAL A 207 31.19 0.58 0.77
CA VAL A 207 29.91 0.67 0.04
C VAL A 207 28.79 1.00 1.03
N PHE A 208 28.13 2.10 0.81
CA PHE A 208 27.02 2.62 1.63
C PHE A 208 25.71 2.55 0.83
N VAL A 209 24.60 2.34 1.51
CA VAL A 209 23.30 2.18 0.89
C VAL A 209 22.26 3.07 1.54
N ALA A 210 21.27 3.54 0.78
CA ALA A 210 20.24 4.45 1.27
C ALA A 210 18.90 4.32 0.55
N GLY A 211 17.86 4.81 1.18
CA GLY A 211 16.53 4.95 0.59
C GLY A 211 15.79 3.64 0.45
N GLU A 212 15.06 3.49 -0.64
CA GLU A 212 14.17 2.35 -0.91
C GLU A 212 14.93 1.05 -1.27
N MET A 213 16.25 1.09 -1.29
CA MET A 213 17.08 -0.13 -1.34
C MET A 213 17.00 -0.96 -0.04
N LEU A 214 16.64 -0.32 1.08
CA LEU A 214 16.59 -0.94 2.41
C LEU A 214 15.28 -1.68 2.61
N ASP A 215 15.31 -2.80 3.34
CA ASP A 215 14.12 -3.60 3.65
C ASP A 215 13.22 -2.90 4.69
N TRP A 216 12.41 -2.01 4.23
CA TRP A 216 11.37 -1.36 5.01
C TRP A 216 10.25 -0.85 4.10
N GLU A 217 9.10 -0.55 4.68
CA GLU A 217 7.99 0.07 3.97
C GLU A 217 7.34 1.15 4.82
N ALA A 218 6.75 2.15 4.18
CA ALA A 218 6.08 3.26 4.83
C ALA A 218 4.69 3.48 4.25
N PRO A 219 3.74 4.02 5.04
CA PRO A 219 2.47 4.47 4.51
C PRO A 219 2.66 5.66 3.55
N THR A 220 1.63 5.93 2.75
CA THR A 220 1.56 7.16 1.94
C THR A 220 1.55 8.41 2.84
N GLY A 221 1.94 9.56 2.29
CA GLY A 221 1.97 10.83 3.03
C GLY A 221 3.36 11.42 3.22
N GLY A 222 4.34 11.00 2.42
CA GLY A 222 5.70 11.55 2.42
C GLY A 222 6.69 10.82 3.33
N TYR A 223 6.26 9.81 4.08
CA TYR A 223 7.13 9.08 5.01
C TYR A 223 8.28 8.37 4.30
N LEU A 224 8.04 7.76 3.13
CA LEU A 224 9.10 7.12 2.34
C LEU A 224 10.16 8.13 1.90
N LEU A 225 9.77 9.29 1.39
CA LEU A 225 10.69 10.37 1.02
C LEU A 225 11.48 10.88 2.22
N GLN A 226 10.81 11.08 3.37
CA GLN A 226 11.47 11.53 4.60
C GLN A 226 12.58 10.57 5.02
N ALA A 227 12.31 9.26 5.03
CA ALA A 227 13.30 8.27 5.39
C ALA A 227 14.39 8.12 4.31
N THR A 228 14.04 8.24 3.03
CA THR A 228 15.02 8.24 1.94
C THR A 228 16.03 9.38 2.12
N PHE A 229 15.58 10.60 2.42
CA PHE A 229 16.48 11.72 2.69
C PHE A 229 17.30 11.50 3.96
N SER A 230 16.68 11.01 5.04
CA SER A 230 17.38 10.77 6.31
C SER A 230 18.49 9.72 6.16
N THR A 231 18.18 8.60 5.50
CA THR A 231 19.17 7.53 5.27
C THR A 231 20.26 7.96 4.29
N ALA A 232 19.93 8.77 3.27
CA ALA A 232 20.92 9.31 2.34
C ALA A 232 21.92 10.24 3.03
N VAL A 233 21.45 11.13 3.92
CA VAL A 233 22.32 11.99 4.72
C VAL A 233 23.21 11.17 5.65
N ALA A 234 22.67 10.18 6.33
CA ALA A 234 23.44 9.31 7.22
C ALA A 234 24.50 8.52 6.46
N ALA A 235 24.15 7.93 5.32
CA ALA A 235 25.08 7.20 4.47
C ALA A 235 26.19 8.11 3.91
N ALA A 236 25.85 9.36 3.53
CA ALA A 236 26.84 10.32 3.04
C ALA A 236 27.84 10.72 4.13
N HIS A 237 27.38 11.01 5.36
CA HIS A 237 28.26 11.28 6.49
C HIS A 237 29.15 10.06 6.79
N GLY A 238 28.55 8.86 6.86
CA GLY A 238 29.31 7.62 7.04
C GLY A 238 30.40 7.39 6.01
N ALA A 239 30.11 7.72 4.74
CA ALA A 239 31.10 7.61 3.66
C ALA A 239 32.25 8.61 3.81
N VAL A 240 31.97 9.84 4.23
CA VAL A 240 32.99 10.85 4.49
C VAL A 240 33.90 10.42 5.66
N ASP A 241 33.28 10.03 6.78
CA ASP A 241 34.02 9.60 7.98
C ASP A 241 34.89 8.36 7.71
N TRP A 242 34.32 7.40 6.97
CA TRP A 242 35.05 6.19 6.59
C TRP A 242 36.26 6.54 5.68
N HIS A 243 36.05 7.44 4.72
CA HIS A 243 37.10 7.87 3.82
C HIS A 243 38.26 8.58 4.59
N ALA A 244 37.93 9.50 5.48
CA ALA A 244 38.89 10.20 6.33
C ALA A 244 39.74 9.20 7.14
N ALA A 245 39.07 8.25 7.81
CA ALA A 245 39.74 7.24 8.63
C ALA A 245 40.61 6.26 7.85
N THR A 246 40.33 6.06 6.55
CA THR A 246 41.13 5.13 5.71
C THR A 246 42.22 5.80 4.90
N THR A 247 42.20 7.13 4.79
CA THR A 247 43.18 7.91 4.01
C THR A 247 44.16 8.68 4.88
N GLU A 248 43.94 8.78 6.20
CA GLU A 248 44.95 9.33 7.10
C GLU A 248 46.19 8.42 7.08
N PRO A 249 47.40 8.97 6.81
CA PRO A 249 48.64 8.19 6.87
C PRO A 249 48.82 7.71 8.32
N ALA A 250 49.17 6.41 8.48
CA ALA A 250 49.54 5.87 9.77
C ALA A 250 50.60 6.77 10.41
N ASP A 251 50.41 7.22 11.66
CA ASP A 251 51.33 8.07 12.39
C ASP A 251 52.74 7.40 12.37
N PRO A 252 53.77 8.06 11.82
CA PRO A 252 55.13 7.50 11.78
C PRO A 252 55.68 7.17 13.17
N GLN A 253 55.07 7.63 14.26
CA GLN A 253 55.54 7.42 15.64
C GLN A 253 55.13 6.04 16.21
N GLU A 254 54.12 5.32 15.67
CA GLU A 254 53.80 3.96 16.10
C GLU A 254 54.77 2.89 15.54
N ALA A 255 55.44 3.17 14.42
CA ALA A 255 56.43 2.24 13.83
C ALA A 255 57.72 2.12 14.61
N THR A 256 57.99 3.03 15.57
CA THR A 256 59.24 3.07 16.35
C THR A 256 59.14 2.44 17.75
N ARG A 257 57.92 1.88 18.09
CA ARG A 257 57.66 1.25 19.41
C ARG A 257 57.48 -0.28 19.35
N ARG A 258 57.89 -0.94 18.27
CA ARG A 258 57.96 -2.42 18.19
C ARG A 258 59.35 -2.93 18.05
#